data_23c473107a3a67ff76b567d59d70e207
#
_entry.id   23c473107a3a67ff76b567d59d70e207
#
_cell.length_a   1.000
_cell.length_b   1.000
_cell.length_c   1.000
_cell.angle_alpha   90.00
_cell.angle_beta   90.00
_cell.angle_gamma   90.00
#
_symmetry.space_group_name_H-M   'P 1'
#
loop_
_entity.id
_entity.type
_entity.pdbx_description
1 polymer ?
#
loop_
_entity_poly.entity_id
_entity_poly.type
_entity_poly.pdbx_seq_one_letter_code
_entity_poly.pdbx_strand_id
1 'polypeptide(L)'
;GYGKVVDNIPSGANKDGMKPVEETIKIKIPTGVEDGNYMTLDGQGNEDINGQAGDLYVFFEEENHEFFSRYGNDVLLQVVLGYSQAVFGDKIDIPTINGTAKLKIPTGIQPGQILRVKGKGFPLIGKSRRGDQLIKVQIEVPSKLSSDEKKSIEDLLKVQKNKEIKFQRFED
;
A
#
# COMPACT_ATOMS: atom_id res chain seq x y z
N GLY A 1 29.76 -7.81 -9.40
CA GLY A 1 30.23 -8.20 -10.74
C GLY A 1 31.66 -8.71 -10.76
N TYR A 2 32.03 -9.35 -11.85
CA TYR A 2 33.40 -9.87 -12.10
C TYR A 2 33.94 -9.16 -13.34
N GLY A 3 35.10 -8.53 -13.19
CA GLY A 3 35.81 -7.94 -14.32
C GLY A 3 36.99 -8.83 -14.77
N LYS A 4 37.35 -8.77 -16.03
CA LYS A 4 38.50 -9.51 -16.57
C LYS A 4 39.83 -8.91 -16.11
N VAL A 5 40.71 -9.74 -15.57
CA VAL A 5 42.05 -9.32 -15.17
C VAL A 5 43.03 -9.76 -16.23
N VAL A 6 43.86 -8.85 -16.75
CA VAL A 6 44.89 -9.11 -17.76
C VAL A 6 46.21 -9.46 -17.07
N ASP A 7 46.82 -10.55 -17.47
CA ASP A 7 48.21 -10.95 -17.33
C ASP A 7 48.78 -11.60 -16.06
N ASN A 8 48.21 -11.61 -14.93
CA ASN A 8 48.59 -12.48 -13.80
C ASN A 8 47.40 -12.57 -12.87
N ILE A 9 47.10 -13.75 -12.34
CA ILE A 9 46.01 -13.90 -11.37
C ILE A 9 46.35 -13.06 -10.15
N PRO A 10 45.71 -11.87 -9.96
CA PRO A 10 46.01 -11.03 -8.82
C PRO A 10 45.45 -11.66 -7.54
N SER A 11 45.99 -11.23 -6.40
CA SER A 11 45.48 -11.66 -5.10
C SER A 11 43.99 -11.30 -5.00
N GLY A 12 43.13 -12.30 -4.70
CA GLY A 12 41.67 -12.16 -4.62
C GLY A 12 40.88 -12.46 -5.90
N ALA A 13 41.53 -12.84 -7.00
CA ALA A 13 40.87 -13.33 -8.20
C ALA A 13 40.59 -14.85 -8.10
N ASN A 14 39.56 -15.32 -8.82
CA ASN A 14 39.26 -16.74 -8.97
C ASN A 14 40.24 -17.41 -9.95
N LYS A 15 40.07 -18.74 -10.21
CA LYS A 15 40.92 -19.50 -11.10
C LYS A 15 40.93 -19.01 -12.55
N ASP A 16 39.89 -18.31 -12.97
CA ASP A 16 39.73 -17.76 -14.33
C ASP A 16 40.26 -16.30 -14.43
N GLY A 17 40.97 -15.85 -13.38
CA GLY A 17 41.52 -14.49 -13.34
C GLY A 17 40.51 -13.39 -13.08
N MET A 18 39.28 -13.74 -12.73
CA MET A 18 38.18 -12.79 -12.45
C MET A 18 38.19 -12.36 -10.97
N LYS A 19 37.93 -11.11 -10.70
CA LYS A 19 37.77 -10.60 -9.34
C LYS A 19 36.46 -9.86 -9.19
N PRO A 20 35.84 -9.88 -7.99
CA PRO A 20 34.68 -9.07 -7.73
C PRO A 20 35.05 -7.58 -7.81
N VAL A 21 34.22 -6.80 -8.49
CA VAL A 21 34.32 -5.35 -8.59
C VAL A 21 32.99 -4.76 -8.13
N GLU A 22 33.05 -3.80 -7.23
CA GLU A 22 31.86 -3.04 -6.84
C GLU A 22 31.63 -1.90 -7.84
N GLU A 23 30.45 -1.89 -8.44
CA GLU A 23 30.01 -0.84 -9.34
C GLU A 23 28.66 -0.31 -8.91
N THR A 24 28.50 1.01 -8.92
CA THR A 24 27.24 1.66 -8.61
C THR A 24 26.45 1.95 -9.87
N ILE A 25 25.37 1.24 -10.08
CA ILE A 25 24.48 1.43 -11.22
C ILE A 25 23.28 2.28 -10.79
N LYS A 26 23.07 3.40 -11.49
CA LYS A 26 21.89 4.24 -11.28
C LYS A 26 20.75 3.78 -12.17
N ILE A 27 19.66 3.34 -11.56
CA ILE A 27 18.47 2.92 -12.27
C ILE A 27 17.32 3.88 -12.04
N LYS A 28 16.50 4.10 -13.08
CA LYS A 28 15.25 4.84 -12.95
C LYS A 28 14.11 3.86 -12.75
N ILE A 29 13.55 3.82 -11.55
CA ILE A 29 12.39 2.99 -11.24
C ILE A 29 11.17 3.55 -11.97
N PRO A 30 10.50 2.78 -12.84
CA PRO A 30 9.25 3.22 -13.48
C PRO A 30 8.16 3.44 -12.44
N THR A 31 7.38 4.52 -12.61
CA THR A 31 6.24 4.78 -11.72
C THR A 31 5.15 3.73 -11.94
N GLY A 32 4.63 3.19 -10.84
CA GLY A 32 3.56 2.19 -10.88
C GLY A 32 4.03 0.75 -10.94
N VAL A 33 5.35 0.47 -10.84
CA VAL A 33 5.84 -0.92 -10.71
C VAL A 33 5.14 -1.63 -9.55
N GLU A 34 4.95 -2.93 -9.71
CA GLU A 34 4.28 -3.80 -8.74
C GLU A 34 5.25 -4.84 -8.22
N ASP A 35 4.89 -5.44 -7.10
CA ASP A 35 5.62 -6.56 -6.55
C ASP A 35 5.80 -7.67 -7.60
N GLY A 36 7.01 -8.24 -7.67
CA GLY A 36 7.38 -9.25 -8.65
C GLY A 36 7.64 -8.72 -10.06
N ASN A 37 7.45 -7.43 -10.35
CA ASN A 37 7.93 -6.86 -11.60
C ASN A 37 9.46 -6.87 -11.63
N TYR A 38 10.04 -6.91 -12.82
CA TYR A 38 11.48 -6.79 -13.01
C TYR A 38 11.80 -5.90 -14.21
N MET A 39 13.00 -5.38 -14.25
CA MET A 39 13.56 -4.71 -15.41
C MET A 39 14.91 -5.35 -15.77
N THR A 40 15.23 -5.34 -17.05
CA THR A 40 16.51 -5.80 -17.56
C THR A 40 17.38 -4.59 -17.90
N LEU A 41 18.63 -4.65 -17.49
CA LEU A 41 19.67 -3.70 -17.88
C LEU A 41 20.68 -4.45 -18.77
N ASP A 42 20.57 -4.24 -20.06
CA ASP A 42 21.37 -4.94 -21.06
C ASP A 42 22.87 -4.62 -20.89
N GLY A 43 23.69 -5.64 -20.85
CA GLY A 43 25.14 -5.51 -20.73
C GLY A 43 25.64 -4.92 -19.40
N GLN A 44 24.81 -4.92 -18.34
CA GLN A 44 25.18 -4.42 -17.00
C GLN A 44 25.38 -5.56 -15.99
N GLY A 45 25.37 -6.79 -16.45
CA GLY A 45 25.65 -7.99 -15.63
C GLY A 45 27.13 -8.31 -15.53
N ASN A 46 27.42 -9.51 -15.06
CA ASN A 46 28.80 -9.99 -14.96
C ASN A 46 29.44 -10.17 -16.33
N GLU A 47 30.72 -9.86 -16.43
CA GLU A 47 31.50 -10.16 -17.61
C GLU A 47 31.93 -11.65 -17.62
N ASP A 48 31.92 -12.26 -18.80
CA ASP A 48 32.48 -13.57 -19.01
C ASP A 48 34.02 -13.50 -19.20
N ILE A 49 34.68 -14.66 -19.38
CA ILE A 49 36.13 -14.75 -19.60
C ILE A 49 36.62 -14.07 -20.90
N ASN A 50 35.71 -13.79 -21.85
CA ASN A 50 35.99 -13.13 -23.10
C ASN A 50 35.72 -11.61 -23.00
N GLY A 51 35.27 -11.13 -21.85
CA GLY A 51 34.91 -9.73 -21.59
C GLY A 51 33.55 -9.33 -22.16
N GLN A 52 32.65 -10.29 -22.43
CA GLN A 52 31.27 -10.01 -22.78
C GLN A 52 30.45 -9.88 -21.49
N ALA A 53 29.81 -8.74 -21.34
CA ALA A 53 28.90 -8.48 -20.22
C ALA A 53 27.53 -9.11 -20.49
N GLY A 54 26.99 -9.83 -19.49
CA GLY A 54 25.63 -10.31 -19.50
C GLY A 54 24.64 -9.22 -19.08
N ASP A 55 23.38 -9.57 -18.99
CA ASP A 55 22.32 -8.66 -18.54
C ASP A 55 22.16 -8.72 -17.02
N LEU A 56 21.76 -7.58 -16.45
CA LEU A 56 21.39 -7.47 -15.04
C LEU A 56 19.85 -7.41 -14.91
N TYR A 57 19.30 -8.32 -14.13
CA TYR A 57 17.88 -8.33 -13.80
C TYR A 57 17.65 -7.68 -12.43
N VAL A 58 16.82 -6.66 -12.38
CA VAL A 58 16.44 -5.95 -11.17
C VAL A 58 14.97 -6.26 -10.85
N PHE A 59 14.74 -7.02 -9.79
CA PHE A 59 13.39 -7.34 -9.31
C PHE A 59 12.94 -6.29 -8.31
N PHE A 60 11.64 -5.96 -8.36
CA PHE A 60 11.02 -5.04 -7.42
C PHE A 60 10.22 -5.84 -6.40
N GLU A 61 10.40 -5.47 -5.13
CA GLU A 61 9.66 -6.00 -4.00
C GLU A 61 8.99 -4.83 -3.28
N GLU A 62 7.71 -4.98 -2.94
CA GLU A 62 6.93 -3.93 -2.28
C GLU A 62 6.99 -4.12 -0.76
N GLU A 63 7.44 -3.09 -0.04
CA GLU A 63 7.43 -3.09 1.41
C GLU A 63 6.03 -2.79 1.95
N ASN A 64 5.65 -3.48 3.04
CA ASN A 64 4.39 -3.23 3.72
C ASN A 64 4.34 -1.82 4.31
N HIS A 65 3.24 -1.12 4.07
CA HIS A 65 2.98 0.18 4.68
C HIS A 65 2.11 0.03 5.93
N GLU A 66 2.26 0.92 6.90
CA GLU A 66 1.55 0.89 8.19
C GLU A 66 0.04 0.80 8.06
N PHE A 67 -0.56 1.53 7.12
CA PHE A 67 -2.02 1.61 6.96
C PHE A 67 -2.52 1.52 5.51
N PHE A 68 -1.63 1.54 4.52
CA PHE A 68 -2.02 1.31 3.13
C PHE A 68 -1.77 -0.12 2.70
N SER A 69 -2.71 -0.67 1.94
CA SER A 69 -2.51 -1.89 1.17
C SER A 69 -2.74 -1.60 -0.30
N ARG A 70 -2.06 -2.32 -1.17
CA ARG A 70 -2.20 -2.20 -2.61
C ARG A 70 -3.14 -3.27 -3.15
N TYR A 71 -4.00 -2.89 -4.09
CA TYR A 71 -4.79 -3.82 -4.89
C TYR A 71 -4.74 -3.40 -6.36
N GLY A 72 -3.80 -3.98 -7.10
CA GLY A 72 -3.45 -3.52 -8.45
C GLY A 72 -3.04 -2.05 -8.45
N ASN A 73 -3.78 -1.20 -9.15
CA ASN A 73 -3.52 0.24 -9.14
C ASN A 73 -4.30 1.02 -8.06
N ASP A 74 -5.14 0.36 -7.30
CA ASP A 74 -5.90 1.00 -6.22
C ASP A 74 -5.15 0.91 -4.89
N VAL A 75 -5.43 1.89 -4.01
CA VAL A 75 -4.93 1.92 -2.63
C VAL A 75 -6.07 1.63 -1.68
N LEU A 76 -5.88 0.66 -0.82
CA LEU A 76 -6.83 0.32 0.23
C LEU A 76 -6.44 1.02 1.53
N LEU A 77 -7.41 1.62 2.19
CA LEU A 77 -7.30 2.23 3.51
C LEU A 77 -8.49 1.80 4.35
N GLN A 78 -8.28 1.56 5.64
CA GLN A 78 -9.36 1.36 6.59
C GLN A 78 -9.50 2.58 7.47
N VAL A 79 -10.72 3.09 7.65
CA VAL A 79 -11.04 4.16 8.58
C VAL A 79 -11.94 3.62 9.68
N VAL A 80 -11.65 3.99 10.92
CA VAL A 80 -12.47 3.64 12.08
C VAL A 80 -13.18 4.90 12.54
N LEU A 81 -14.52 4.87 12.51
CA LEU A 81 -15.38 5.99 12.88
C LEU A 81 -16.06 5.73 14.21
N GLY A 82 -16.25 6.77 15.00
CA GLY A 82 -17.13 6.72 16.16
C GLY A 82 -18.61 6.60 15.73
N TYR A 83 -19.45 6.09 16.63
CA TYR A 83 -20.90 5.91 16.37
C TYR A 83 -21.58 7.19 15.91
N SER A 84 -21.33 8.33 16.57
CA SER A 84 -21.91 9.63 16.22
C SER A 84 -21.53 10.09 14.81
N GLN A 85 -20.27 9.90 14.41
CA GLN A 85 -19.79 10.22 13.06
C GLN A 85 -20.49 9.35 12.00
N ALA A 86 -20.73 8.08 12.32
CA ALA A 86 -21.46 7.19 11.42
C ALA A 86 -22.93 7.57 11.28
N VAL A 87 -23.58 8.00 12.37
CA VAL A 87 -25.00 8.39 12.38
C VAL A 87 -25.23 9.73 11.66
N PHE A 88 -24.45 10.75 12.01
CA PHE A 88 -24.67 12.10 11.48
C PHE A 88 -23.90 12.39 10.19
N GLY A 89 -22.93 11.54 9.85
CA GLY A 89 -21.95 11.84 8.82
C GLY A 89 -20.91 12.83 9.32
N ASP A 90 -19.82 12.95 8.56
CA ASP A 90 -18.71 13.84 8.91
C ASP A 90 -17.89 14.23 7.66
N LYS A 91 -16.95 15.16 7.84
CA LYS A 91 -15.90 15.47 6.87
C LYS A 91 -14.56 15.31 7.55
N ILE A 92 -13.85 14.27 7.20
CA ILE A 92 -12.55 13.92 7.78
C ILE A 92 -11.43 14.13 6.78
N ASP A 93 -10.24 14.41 7.27
CA ASP A 93 -9.02 14.37 6.46
C ASP A 93 -8.42 12.96 6.54
N ILE A 94 -8.16 12.39 5.38
CA ILE A 94 -7.56 11.06 5.24
C ILE A 94 -6.19 11.16 4.57
N PRO A 95 -5.23 10.29 4.94
CA PRO A 95 -3.98 10.19 4.24
C PRO A 95 -4.20 9.62 2.83
N THR A 96 -3.38 10.05 1.89
CA THR A 96 -3.25 9.49 0.55
C THR A 96 -1.77 9.28 0.23
N ILE A 97 -1.44 8.49 -0.76
CA ILE A 97 -0.03 8.29 -1.16
C ILE A 97 0.70 9.59 -1.57
N ASN A 98 -0.02 10.67 -1.81
CA ASN A 98 0.54 11.98 -2.20
C ASN A 98 0.03 13.11 -1.28
N GLY A 99 -0.06 12.90 0.02
CA GLY A 99 -0.51 13.90 0.99
C GLY A 99 -1.88 13.57 1.59
N THR A 100 -2.76 14.54 1.74
CA THR A 100 -4.08 14.37 2.38
C THR A 100 -5.24 14.67 1.42
N ALA A 101 -6.40 14.11 1.70
CA ALA A 101 -7.64 14.42 1.00
C ALA A 101 -8.81 14.52 1.98
N LYS A 102 -9.79 15.35 1.64
CA LYS A 102 -11.05 15.42 2.41
C LYS A 102 -12.00 14.32 1.96
N LEU A 103 -12.45 13.51 2.92
CA LEU A 103 -13.46 12.49 2.73
C LEU A 103 -14.76 12.90 3.40
N LYS A 104 -15.84 12.90 2.63
CA LYS A 104 -17.20 13.09 3.17
C LYS A 104 -17.76 11.73 3.58
N ILE A 105 -18.08 11.59 4.86
CA ILE A 105 -18.79 10.43 5.40
C ILE A 105 -20.29 10.68 5.26
N PRO A 106 -21.04 9.84 4.55
CA PRO A 106 -22.50 9.96 4.46
C PRO A 106 -23.16 9.70 5.82
N THR A 107 -24.28 10.33 6.05
CA THR A 107 -25.16 10.06 7.20
C THR A 107 -25.67 8.62 7.16
N GLY A 108 -25.61 7.93 8.28
CA GLY A 108 -26.10 6.55 8.41
C GLY A 108 -25.20 5.50 7.70
N ILE A 109 -23.93 5.81 7.51
CA ILE A 109 -22.98 4.87 6.90
C ILE A 109 -22.90 3.59 7.73
N GLN A 110 -22.79 2.45 7.06
CA GLN A 110 -22.72 1.15 7.71
C GLN A 110 -21.27 0.62 7.74
N PRO A 111 -20.93 -0.22 8.76
CA PRO A 111 -19.64 -0.89 8.79
C PRO A 111 -19.48 -1.79 7.55
N GLY A 112 -18.27 -1.85 7.02
CA GLY A 112 -17.95 -2.62 5.82
C GLY A 112 -18.20 -1.88 4.50
N GLN A 113 -18.93 -0.77 4.50
CA GLN A 113 -19.09 0.05 3.29
C GLN A 113 -17.75 0.60 2.81
N ILE A 114 -17.61 0.67 1.47
CA ILE A 114 -16.40 1.17 0.82
C ILE A 114 -16.71 2.52 0.17
N LEU A 115 -15.99 3.54 0.59
CA LEU A 115 -15.98 4.86 -0.03
C LEU A 115 -14.81 4.95 -1.01
N ARG A 116 -14.97 5.71 -2.10
CA ARG A 116 -13.97 5.84 -3.16
C ARG A 116 -13.56 7.29 -3.36
N VAL A 117 -12.25 7.52 -3.38
CA VAL A 117 -11.65 8.79 -3.78
C VAL A 117 -10.91 8.60 -5.10
N LYS A 118 -11.49 9.14 -6.17
CA LYS A 118 -11.00 8.97 -7.53
C LYS A 118 -9.58 9.54 -7.74
N GLY A 119 -8.75 8.80 -8.46
CA GLY A 119 -7.42 9.22 -8.89
C GLY A 119 -6.39 9.35 -7.75
N LYS A 120 -6.66 8.78 -6.57
CA LYS A 120 -5.76 8.78 -5.41
C LYS A 120 -5.03 7.44 -5.22
N GLY A 121 -5.12 6.54 -6.20
CA GLY A 121 -4.36 5.30 -6.25
C GLY A 121 -2.98 5.45 -6.91
N PHE A 122 -2.35 4.33 -7.22
CA PHE A 122 -1.06 4.27 -7.91
C PHE A 122 -1.18 4.69 -9.38
N PRO A 123 -0.13 5.25 -9.97
CA PRO A 123 -0.09 5.51 -11.40
C PRO A 123 -0.07 4.19 -12.17
N LEU A 124 -0.73 4.13 -13.31
CA LEU A 124 -0.63 3.00 -14.24
C LEU A 124 0.68 3.14 -15.04
N ILE A 125 1.42 2.03 -15.17
CA ILE A 125 2.67 2.00 -15.94
C ILE A 125 2.43 2.53 -17.36
N GLY A 126 3.24 3.49 -17.78
CA GLY A 126 3.17 4.07 -19.12
C GLY A 126 1.94 4.92 -19.43
N LYS A 127 1.11 5.24 -18.44
CA LYS A 127 -0.10 6.05 -18.61
C LYS A 127 -0.14 7.21 -17.63
N SER A 128 -0.79 8.31 -18.01
CA SER A 128 -1.05 9.45 -17.12
C SER A 128 -2.19 9.19 -16.12
N ARG A 129 -2.91 8.09 -16.26
CA ARG A 129 -4.04 7.70 -15.41
C ARG A 129 -3.55 7.07 -14.11
N ARG A 130 -4.34 7.24 -13.05
CA ARG A 130 -4.13 6.63 -11.74
C ARG A 130 -5.32 5.76 -11.35
N GLY A 131 -5.10 4.79 -10.47
CA GLY A 131 -6.15 4.10 -9.76
C GLY A 131 -6.84 4.99 -8.73
N ASP A 132 -7.72 4.43 -7.96
CA ASP A 132 -8.51 5.12 -6.93
C ASP A 132 -8.02 4.74 -5.53
N GLN A 133 -8.43 5.49 -4.53
CA GLN A 133 -8.29 5.08 -3.14
C GLN A 133 -9.63 4.58 -2.63
N LEU A 134 -9.64 3.36 -2.13
CA LEU A 134 -10.80 2.67 -1.57
C LEU A 134 -10.70 2.67 -0.06
N ILE A 135 -11.71 3.18 0.61
CA ILE A 135 -11.73 3.35 2.06
C ILE A 135 -12.81 2.46 2.66
N LYS A 136 -12.39 1.39 3.35
CA LYS A 136 -13.29 0.52 4.08
C LYS A 136 -13.62 1.15 5.42
N VAL A 137 -14.92 1.32 5.69
CA VAL A 137 -15.41 1.91 6.95
C VAL A 137 -15.58 0.83 8.00
N GLN A 138 -15.02 1.08 9.18
CA GLN A 138 -15.35 0.38 10.42
C GLN A 138 -15.97 1.35 11.41
N ILE A 139 -16.80 0.82 12.31
CA ILE A 139 -17.40 1.60 13.40
C ILE A 139 -16.90 1.03 14.71
N GLU A 140 -16.29 1.89 15.52
CA GLU A 140 -15.80 1.50 16.84
C GLU A 140 -16.95 1.52 17.85
N VAL A 141 -17.02 0.46 18.63
CA VAL A 141 -17.82 0.41 19.86
C VAL A 141 -16.86 0.56 21.03
N PRO A 142 -16.89 1.69 21.76
CA PRO A 142 -15.95 1.95 22.84
C PRO A 142 -16.17 0.98 23.99
N SER A 143 -15.08 0.40 24.47
CA SER A 143 -15.09 -0.52 25.64
C SER A 143 -15.09 0.22 26.99
N LYS A 144 -14.70 1.49 26.99
CA LYS A 144 -14.66 2.36 28.17
C LYS A 144 -15.39 3.65 27.83
N LEU A 145 -16.27 4.09 28.71
CA LEU A 145 -17.07 5.28 28.55
C LEU A 145 -16.82 6.23 29.73
N SER A 146 -16.79 7.51 29.46
CA SER A 146 -16.92 8.56 30.48
C SER A 146 -18.34 8.56 31.08
N SER A 147 -18.53 9.22 32.20
CA SER A 147 -19.84 9.33 32.86
C SER A 147 -20.88 10.00 31.95
N ASP A 148 -20.49 11.00 31.17
CA ASP A 148 -21.38 11.73 30.28
C ASP A 148 -21.75 10.93 29.04
N GLU A 149 -20.80 10.19 28.47
CA GLU A 149 -21.05 9.26 27.36
C GLU A 149 -22.02 8.15 27.78
N LYS A 150 -21.78 7.54 28.95
CA LYS A 150 -22.65 6.52 29.52
C LYS A 150 -24.08 7.02 29.66
N LYS A 151 -24.26 8.22 30.25
CA LYS A 151 -25.57 8.84 30.42
C LYS A 151 -26.27 9.09 29.08
N SER A 152 -25.54 9.59 28.08
CA SER A 152 -26.07 9.83 26.74
C SER A 152 -26.53 8.55 26.05
N ILE A 153 -25.77 7.46 26.21
CA ILE A 153 -26.13 6.15 25.67
C ILE A 153 -27.32 5.54 26.41
N GLU A 154 -27.42 5.70 27.73
CA GLU A 154 -28.59 5.27 28.52
C GLU A 154 -29.87 6.01 28.09
N ASP A 155 -29.79 7.32 27.80
CA ASP A 155 -30.91 8.08 27.29
C ASP A 155 -31.31 7.63 25.87
N LEU A 156 -30.33 7.35 25.00
CA LEU A 156 -30.58 6.78 23.68
C LEU A 156 -31.27 5.39 23.80
N LEU A 157 -30.84 4.54 24.73
CA LEU A 157 -31.43 3.23 24.96
C LEU A 157 -32.92 3.33 25.37
N LYS A 158 -33.30 4.33 26.16
CA LYS A 158 -34.71 4.58 26.54
C LYS A 158 -35.60 4.87 25.32
N VAL A 159 -35.04 5.59 24.35
CA VAL A 159 -35.76 5.95 23.09
C VAL A 159 -35.83 4.73 22.16
N GLN A 160 -34.85 3.83 22.22
CA GLN A 160 -34.73 2.65 21.31
C GLN A 160 -35.44 1.39 21.82
N LYS A 161 -36.13 1.44 22.98
CA LYS A 161 -36.70 0.28 23.68
C LYS A 161 -37.60 -0.66 22.85
N ASN A 162 -38.04 -0.26 21.67
CA ASN A 162 -38.96 -1.03 20.83
C ASN A 162 -38.34 -1.44 19.48
N LYS A 163 -37.01 -1.44 19.33
CA LYS A 163 -36.41 -1.96 18.12
C LYS A 163 -36.36 -3.49 18.14
N GLU A 164 -37.03 -4.09 17.17
CA GLU A 164 -36.96 -5.54 16.95
C GLU A 164 -35.55 -5.98 16.60
N ILE A 165 -35.14 -7.12 17.16
CA ILE A 165 -33.88 -7.77 16.78
C ILE A 165 -34.09 -8.38 15.39
N LYS A 166 -33.24 -7.98 14.44
CA LYS A 166 -33.26 -8.53 13.08
C LYS A 166 -32.21 -9.63 12.95
N PHE A 167 -32.61 -10.72 12.31
CA PHE A 167 -31.73 -11.81 11.98
C PHE A 167 -31.44 -11.77 10.48
N GLN A 168 -30.22 -12.00 10.10
CA GLN A 168 -29.77 -12.09 8.71
C GLN A 168 -29.01 -13.40 8.52
N ARG A 169 -29.01 -13.91 7.28
CA ARG A 169 -28.20 -15.09 6.95
C ARG A 169 -26.72 -14.69 7.07
N PHE A 170 -25.95 -15.58 7.65
CA PHE A 170 -24.49 -15.45 7.63
C PHE A 170 -24.02 -15.65 6.17
N GLU A 171 -23.32 -14.65 5.65
CA GLU A 171 -22.67 -14.68 4.34
C GLU A 171 -21.16 -14.66 4.60
N ASP A 172 -20.47 -15.66 4.02
CA ASP A 172 -19.00 -15.84 4.12
C ASP A 172 -18.24 -14.79 3.30
#